data_d003ab8fc2149c586a606681347b52b1
#
_entry.id   d003ab8fc2149c586a606681347b52b1
#
_cell.length_a   1.000
_cell.length_b   1.000
_cell.length_c   1.000
_cell.angle_alpha   90.00
_cell.angle_beta   90.00
_cell.angle_gamma   90.00
#
_symmetry.space_group_name_H-M   'P 1'
#
loop_
_entity.id
_entity.type
_entity.pdbx_description
1 polymer ?
#
loop_
_entity_poly.entity_id
_entity_poly.type
_entity_poly.pdbx_seq_one_letter_code
_entity_poly.pdbx_strand_id
1 'polypeptide(L)'
;DREGDPHSPVLQDGFHAHLGWLLEKDALPTDKKLEQAYADFPEILFLNRHHYIGTLSLIAALLLLGRFLSAHYPELGTSALQLVSWGFILSTLLILHGTCLVNSVAHMVGSRRFETSDNSRNVWWLFPFMWGENWHNNNHRYPRSASASCSWWEVDGIYLGIRLLEKLGLVWNLHKPRVAPEN
;
A
#
# COMPACT_ATOMS: atom_id res chain seq x y z
N ASP A 1 7.43 15.51 1.53
CA ASP A 1 8.47 16.46 1.04
C ASP A 1 8.77 17.53 2.10
N ARG A 2 8.99 17.13 3.35
CA ARG A 2 9.39 18.02 4.44
C ARG A 2 10.85 17.77 4.78
N GLU A 3 11.52 18.77 5.38
CA GLU A 3 12.88 18.60 5.88
C GLU A 3 12.95 17.37 6.81
N GLY A 4 13.87 16.45 6.51
CA GLY A 4 14.00 15.16 7.22
C GLY A 4 13.09 14.04 6.72
N ASP A 5 12.35 14.22 5.63
CA ASP A 5 11.57 13.16 4.99
C ASP A 5 12.50 12.27 4.13
N PRO A 6 12.75 11.01 4.54
CA PRO A 6 13.66 10.12 3.82
C PRO A 6 13.08 9.63 2.49
N HIS A 7 11.79 9.83 2.24
CA HIS A 7 11.11 9.35 1.03
C HIS A 7 10.91 10.45 -0.02
N SER A 8 11.35 11.70 0.24
CA SER A 8 11.11 12.81 -0.65
C SER A 8 12.03 12.78 -1.88
N PRO A 9 11.48 12.62 -3.12
CA PRO A 9 12.27 12.71 -4.34
C PRO A 9 12.70 14.14 -4.67
N VAL A 10 12.13 15.12 -3.97
CA VAL A 10 12.43 16.55 -4.17
C VAL A 10 13.65 16.97 -3.36
N LEU A 11 13.83 16.39 -2.16
CA LEU A 11 14.95 16.69 -1.28
C LEU A 11 16.20 15.87 -1.61
N GLN A 12 15.99 14.69 -2.23
CA GLN A 12 17.09 13.79 -2.62
C GLN A 12 17.03 13.52 -4.13
N ASP A 13 16.61 12.32 -4.54
CA ASP A 13 16.34 11.97 -5.94
C ASP A 13 15.29 10.87 -6.06
N GLY A 14 14.79 10.63 -7.29
CA GLY A 14 13.74 9.65 -7.54
C GLY A 14 14.17 8.21 -7.25
N PHE A 15 15.42 7.84 -7.42
CA PHE A 15 15.93 6.51 -7.07
C PHE A 15 15.97 6.33 -5.55
N HIS A 16 16.46 7.35 -4.84
CA HIS A 16 16.48 7.32 -3.38
C HIS A 16 15.06 7.19 -2.81
N ALA A 17 14.12 8.01 -3.26
CA ALA A 17 12.72 7.95 -2.84
C ALA A 17 12.04 6.61 -3.20
N HIS A 18 12.50 5.93 -4.26
CA HIS A 18 11.98 4.63 -4.67
C HIS A 18 12.55 3.48 -3.85
N LEU A 19 13.86 3.34 -3.79
CA LEU A 19 14.54 2.20 -3.15
C LEU A 19 15.68 2.60 -2.22
N GLY A 20 16.35 3.74 -2.46
CA GLY A 20 17.58 4.10 -1.73
C GLY A 20 17.37 4.23 -0.23
N TRP A 21 16.23 4.76 0.20
CA TRP A 21 15.86 4.91 1.61
C TRP A 21 15.85 3.59 2.39
N LEU A 22 15.55 2.45 1.72
CA LEU A 22 15.58 1.13 2.35
C LEU A 22 16.98 0.70 2.80
N LEU A 23 18.02 1.31 2.24
CA LEU A 23 19.41 1.03 2.55
C LEU A 23 19.95 1.95 3.66
N GLU A 24 19.20 2.92 4.11
CA GLU A 24 19.59 3.82 5.19
C GLU A 24 19.47 3.14 6.56
N LYS A 25 20.44 3.39 7.43
CA LYS A 25 20.56 2.72 8.72
C LYS A 25 19.41 3.03 9.70
N ASP A 26 18.79 4.21 9.54
CA ASP A 26 17.74 4.73 10.42
C ASP A 26 16.42 5.01 9.64
N ALA A 27 16.22 4.30 8.50
CA ALA A 27 15.11 4.53 7.59
C ALA A 27 13.73 4.35 8.25
N LEU A 28 13.62 3.50 9.26
CA LEU A 28 12.40 3.23 10.00
C LEU A 28 12.64 3.34 11.51
N PRO A 29 12.74 4.57 12.05
CA PRO A 29 12.84 4.75 13.50
C PRO A 29 11.55 4.21 14.16
N THR A 30 11.72 3.38 15.19
CA THR A 30 10.58 2.92 16.01
C THR A 30 10.00 4.13 16.75
N ASP A 31 8.84 4.60 16.30
CA ASP A 31 8.14 5.68 16.99
C ASP A 31 7.43 5.13 18.24
N LYS A 32 8.02 5.38 19.42
CA LYS A 32 7.43 5.00 20.71
C LYS A 32 6.04 5.60 20.93
N LYS A 33 5.74 6.76 20.32
CA LYS A 33 4.39 7.36 20.39
C LYS A 33 3.38 6.52 19.60
N LEU A 34 3.81 5.94 18.47
CA LEU A 34 2.96 5.05 17.69
C LEU A 34 2.68 3.75 18.43
N GLU A 35 3.69 3.16 19.11
CA GLU A 35 3.48 2.00 19.97
C GLU A 35 2.49 2.30 21.10
N GLN A 36 2.59 3.48 21.74
CA GLN A 36 1.63 3.92 22.76
C GLN A 36 0.22 4.13 22.22
N ALA A 37 0.06 4.61 20.98
CA ALA A 37 -1.24 4.78 20.33
C ALA A 37 -1.98 3.45 20.10
N TYR A 38 -1.24 2.34 20.01
CA TYR A 38 -1.79 0.98 19.85
C TYR A 38 -1.75 0.15 21.14
N ALA A 39 -1.44 0.76 22.29
CA ALA A 39 -1.31 0.04 23.57
C ALA A 39 -2.59 -0.71 23.99
N ASP A 40 -3.76 -0.21 23.59
CA ASP A 40 -5.07 -0.83 23.86
C ASP A 40 -5.38 -2.03 22.94
N PHE A 41 -4.50 -2.35 21.97
CA PHE A 41 -4.67 -3.43 21.01
C PHE A 41 -3.52 -4.46 21.13
N PRO A 42 -3.60 -5.38 22.11
CA PRO A 42 -2.52 -6.33 22.38
C PRO A 42 -2.20 -7.24 21.19
N GLU A 43 -3.18 -7.54 20.32
CA GLU A 43 -3.00 -8.29 19.09
C GLU A 43 -2.10 -7.55 18.09
N ILE A 44 -2.22 -6.23 17.98
CA ILE A 44 -1.36 -5.41 17.10
C ILE A 44 0.08 -5.40 17.65
N LEU A 45 0.24 -5.22 18.95
CA LEU A 45 1.57 -5.25 19.59
C LEU A 45 2.21 -6.64 19.47
N PHE A 46 1.43 -7.72 19.59
CA PHE A 46 1.91 -9.07 19.35
C PHE A 46 2.39 -9.27 17.92
N LEU A 47 1.61 -8.85 16.92
CA LEU A 47 1.97 -8.93 15.50
C LEU A 47 3.19 -8.08 15.17
N ASN A 48 3.30 -6.88 15.75
CA ASN A 48 4.48 -6.02 15.59
C ASN A 48 5.74 -6.70 16.13
N ARG A 49 5.67 -7.30 17.32
CA ARG A 49 6.78 -8.05 17.92
C ARG A 49 7.16 -9.29 17.10
N HIS A 50 6.19 -9.94 16.49
CA HIS A 50 6.32 -11.20 15.77
C HIS A 50 5.95 -11.07 14.29
N HIS A 51 6.36 -9.96 13.65
CA HIS A 51 6.03 -9.62 12.27
C HIS A 51 6.36 -10.73 11.25
N TYR A 52 7.37 -11.57 11.55
CA TYR A 52 7.74 -12.72 10.72
C TYR A 52 6.68 -13.81 10.65
N ILE A 53 5.75 -13.90 11.62
CA ILE A 53 4.71 -14.96 11.64
C ILE A 53 3.87 -14.90 10.38
N GLY A 54 3.42 -13.73 9.95
CA GLY A 54 2.62 -13.57 8.73
C GLY A 54 3.35 -14.11 7.50
N THR A 55 4.60 -13.71 7.34
CA THR A 55 5.46 -14.15 6.22
C THR A 55 5.67 -15.66 6.21
N LEU A 56 6.06 -16.24 7.37
CA LEU A 56 6.31 -17.68 7.48
C LEU A 56 5.03 -18.49 7.29
N SER A 57 3.88 -18.02 7.80
CA SER A 57 2.58 -18.66 7.61
C SER A 57 2.16 -18.66 6.14
N LEU A 58 2.36 -17.57 5.42
CA LEU A 58 2.05 -17.51 4.00
C LEU A 58 2.93 -18.48 3.19
N ILE A 59 4.24 -18.51 3.44
CA ILE A 59 5.17 -19.43 2.76
C ILE A 59 4.76 -20.88 3.05
N ALA A 60 4.48 -21.22 4.31
CA ALA A 60 4.05 -22.56 4.70
C ALA A 60 2.73 -22.95 4.01
N ALA A 61 1.75 -22.06 3.98
CA ALA A 61 0.47 -22.30 3.32
C ALA A 61 0.64 -22.55 1.81
N LEU A 62 1.48 -21.75 1.12
CA LEU A 62 1.78 -21.92 -0.30
C LEU A 62 2.51 -23.23 -0.59
N LEU A 63 3.46 -23.62 0.26
CA LEU A 63 4.16 -24.91 0.17
C LEU A 63 3.20 -26.10 0.34
N LEU A 64 2.33 -26.04 1.35
CA LEU A 64 1.34 -27.09 1.61
C LEU A 64 0.32 -27.18 0.47
N LEU A 65 -0.21 -26.03 0.02
CA LEU A 65 -1.14 -25.98 -1.10
C LEU A 65 -0.50 -26.53 -2.38
N GLY A 66 0.73 -26.13 -2.70
CA GLY A 66 1.43 -26.63 -3.88
C GLY A 66 1.69 -28.14 -3.85
N ARG A 67 2.03 -28.70 -2.69
CA ARG A 67 2.15 -30.16 -2.51
C ARG A 67 0.81 -30.85 -2.68
N PHE A 68 -0.25 -30.30 -2.10
CA PHE A 68 -1.61 -30.84 -2.23
C PHE A 68 -2.06 -30.85 -3.69
N LEU A 69 -1.90 -29.74 -4.41
CA LEU A 69 -2.27 -29.64 -5.82
C LEU A 69 -1.46 -30.60 -6.69
N SER A 70 -0.15 -30.70 -6.50
CA SER A 70 0.70 -31.62 -7.24
C SER A 70 0.30 -33.10 -7.04
N ALA A 71 -0.17 -33.45 -5.83
CA ALA A 71 -0.56 -34.82 -5.50
C ALA A 71 -1.95 -35.22 -6.00
N HIS A 72 -2.92 -34.29 -5.96
CA HIS A 72 -4.33 -34.59 -6.21
C HIS A 72 -4.82 -34.09 -7.58
N TYR A 73 -4.10 -33.13 -8.17
CA TYR A 73 -4.45 -32.46 -9.44
C TYR A 73 -3.21 -32.30 -10.33
N PRO A 74 -2.50 -33.41 -10.67
CA PRO A 74 -1.25 -33.32 -11.43
C PRO A 74 -1.39 -32.70 -12.81
N GLU A 75 -2.59 -32.71 -13.40
CA GLU A 75 -2.92 -32.08 -14.68
C GLU A 75 -2.77 -30.55 -14.66
N LEU A 76 -2.79 -29.91 -13.49
CA LEU A 76 -2.55 -28.46 -13.35
C LEU A 76 -1.09 -28.09 -13.54
N GLY A 77 -0.17 -29.05 -13.54
CA GLY A 77 1.26 -28.79 -13.68
C GLY A 77 1.86 -27.87 -12.62
N THR A 78 1.19 -27.73 -11.48
CA THR A 78 1.55 -26.80 -10.40
C THR A 78 2.49 -27.46 -9.40
N SER A 79 3.51 -26.74 -8.95
CA SER A 79 4.45 -27.19 -7.90
C SER A 79 4.46 -26.26 -6.69
N ALA A 80 4.93 -26.78 -5.55
CA ALA A 80 5.09 -25.99 -4.33
C ALA A 80 6.05 -24.80 -4.54
N LEU A 81 7.17 -25.03 -5.26
CA LEU A 81 8.11 -23.96 -5.58
C LEU A 81 7.50 -22.89 -6.46
N GLN A 82 6.70 -23.28 -7.45
CA GLN A 82 6.00 -22.36 -8.32
C GLN A 82 5.03 -21.48 -7.54
N LEU A 83 4.23 -22.04 -6.61
CA LEU A 83 3.32 -21.24 -5.79
C LEU A 83 4.07 -20.26 -4.88
N VAL A 84 5.19 -20.65 -4.29
CA VAL A 84 6.01 -19.74 -3.49
C VAL A 84 6.62 -18.65 -4.36
N SER A 85 7.12 -18.98 -5.55
CA SER A 85 7.73 -18.00 -6.46
C SER A 85 6.72 -16.94 -6.91
N TRP A 86 5.51 -17.34 -7.30
CA TRP A 86 4.47 -16.41 -7.74
C TRP A 86 3.71 -15.76 -6.56
N GLY A 87 3.27 -16.57 -5.61
CA GLY A 87 2.40 -16.13 -4.51
C GLY A 87 3.12 -15.39 -3.39
N PHE A 88 4.43 -15.54 -3.25
CA PHE A 88 5.21 -14.83 -2.25
C PHE A 88 6.28 -13.92 -2.89
N ILE A 89 7.25 -14.48 -3.64
CA ILE A 89 8.40 -13.67 -4.10
C ILE A 89 7.94 -12.58 -5.07
N LEU A 90 7.28 -12.98 -6.16
CA LEU A 90 6.87 -12.00 -7.19
C LEU A 90 5.81 -11.04 -6.68
N SER A 91 4.81 -11.53 -5.93
CA SER A 91 3.77 -10.68 -5.35
C SER A 91 4.35 -9.65 -4.37
N THR A 92 5.31 -10.04 -3.52
CA THR A 92 5.99 -9.13 -2.59
C THR A 92 6.79 -8.06 -3.34
N LEU A 93 7.52 -8.45 -4.40
CA LEU A 93 8.25 -7.49 -5.23
C LEU A 93 7.31 -6.50 -5.92
N LEU A 94 6.19 -6.97 -6.46
CA LEU A 94 5.20 -6.09 -7.11
C LEU A 94 4.57 -5.11 -6.12
N ILE A 95 4.21 -5.58 -4.92
CA ILE A 95 3.65 -4.72 -3.87
C ILE A 95 4.70 -3.70 -3.40
N LEU A 96 5.94 -4.13 -3.16
CA LEU A 96 7.04 -3.24 -2.77
C LEU A 96 7.22 -2.12 -3.79
N HIS A 97 7.37 -2.47 -5.08
CA HIS A 97 7.53 -1.47 -6.12
C HIS A 97 6.28 -0.59 -6.29
N GLY A 98 5.07 -1.15 -6.19
CA GLY A 98 3.82 -0.39 -6.19
C GLY A 98 3.80 0.67 -5.07
N THR A 99 4.18 0.29 -3.85
CA THR A 99 4.29 1.22 -2.72
C THR A 99 5.37 2.28 -2.95
N CYS A 100 6.55 1.88 -3.44
CA CYS A 100 7.64 2.82 -3.73
C CYS A 100 7.30 3.80 -4.87
N LEU A 101 6.42 3.43 -5.82
CA LEU A 101 5.92 4.34 -6.85
C LEU A 101 5.09 5.49 -6.25
N VAL A 102 4.40 5.26 -5.13
CA VAL A 102 3.68 6.33 -4.40
C VAL A 102 4.67 7.38 -3.93
N ASN A 103 5.77 6.96 -3.30
CA ASN A 103 6.75 7.88 -2.74
C ASN A 103 7.58 8.60 -3.82
N SER A 104 7.88 7.92 -4.94
CA SER A 104 8.70 8.46 -6.02
C SER A 104 7.86 9.13 -7.11
N VAL A 105 7.26 8.35 -7.99
CA VAL A 105 6.59 8.87 -9.21
C VAL A 105 5.41 9.77 -8.87
N ALA A 106 4.61 9.45 -7.86
CA ALA A 106 3.45 10.27 -7.49
C ALA A 106 3.81 11.58 -6.76
N HIS A 107 5.10 11.85 -6.53
CA HIS A 107 5.61 13.16 -6.11
C HIS A 107 6.39 13.90 -7.21
N MET A 108 6.68 13.24 -8.34
CA MET A 108 7.46 13.82 -9.45
C MET A 108 6.61 14.13 -10.68
N VAL A 109 5.68 13.21 -11.04
CA VAL A 109 4.95 13.21 -12.31
C VAL A 109 3.45 13.17 -12.07
N GLY A 110 2.68 13.85 -12.90
CA GLY A 110 1.22 13.83 -12.86
C GLY A 110 0.59 15.20 -12.64
N SER A 111 -0.72 15.21 -12.45
CA SER A 111 -1.50 16.43 -12.24
C SER A 111 -1.60 16.80 -10.76
N ARG A 112 -1.60 18.09 -10.45
CA ARG A 112 -1.96 18.62 -9.14
C ARG A 112 -3.35 19.24 -9.23
N ARG A 113 -4.32 18.58 -8.66
CA ARG A 113 -5.70 19.09 -8.59
C ARG A 113 -5.87 20.09 -7.45
N PHE A 114 -5.19 19.82 -6.33
CA PHE A 114 -5.27 20.61 -5.12
C PHE A 114 -3.91 21.13 -4.71
N GLU A 115 -3.89 22.34 -4.17
CA GLU A 115 -2.72 22.86 -3.47
C GLU A 115 -2.54 22.09 -2.16
N THR A 116 -1.40 21.45 -2.01
CA THR A 116 -0.96 20.69 -0.83
C THR A 116 0.39 21.23 -0.35
N SER A 117 0.76 20.92 0.88
CA SER A 117 2.05 21.33 1.46
C SER A 117 3.26 20.55 0.94
N ASP A 118 3.03 19.66 -0.02
CA ASP A 118 4.00 18.76 -0.64
C ASP A 118 3.84 18.75 -2.18
N ASN A 119 4.61 17.89 -2.86
CA ASN A 119 4.55 17.76 -4.32
C ASN A 119 3.69 16.60 -4.81
N SER A 120 2.80 16.07 -3.96
CA SER A 120 1.90 14.97 -4.34
C SER A 120 1.11 15.27 -5.62
N ARG A 121 0.95 14.26 -6.47
CA ARG A 121 0.32 14.35 -7.79
C ARG A 121 -0.60 13.17 -8.03
N ASN A 122 -1.62 13.37 -8.86
CA ASN A 122 -2.49 12.31 -9.36
C ASN A 122 -1.89 11.75 -10.65
N VAL A 123 -1.70 10.42 -10.70
CA VAL A 123 -1.02 9.71 -11.80
C VAL A 123 -1.94 8.62 -12.33
N TRP A 124 -2.95 8.98 -13.14
CA TRP A 124 -4.05 8.10 -13.57
C TRP A 124 -3.57 6.77 -14.19
N TRP A 125 -2.50 6.76 -14.96
CA TRP A 125 -1.97 5.58 -15.66
C TRP A 125 -1.28 4.58 -14.72
N LEU A 126 -0.99 4.94 -13.47
CA LEU A 126 -0.47 4.02 -12.44
C LEU A 126 -1.57 3.20 -11.75
N PHE A 127 -2.84 3.41 -12.07
CA PHE A 127 -3.95 2.65 -11.47
C PHE A 127 -3.74 1.13 -11.43
N PRO A 128 -3.24 0.45 -12.49
CA PRO A 128 -3.04 -1.00 -12.47
C PRO A 128 -2.06 -1.50 -11.39
N PHE A 129 -1.18 -0.64 -10.91
CA PHE A 129 -0.17 -0.95 -9.90
C PHE A 129 -0.52 -0.43 -8.50
N MET A 130 -1.36 0.61 -8.42
CA MET A 130 -1.60 1.35 -7.19
C MET A 130 -3.06 1.28 -6.69
N TRP A 131 -4.01 0.86 -7.52
CA TRP A 131 -5.41 0.55 -7.19
C TRP A 131 -6.20 1.65 -6.46
N GLY A 132 -5.78 2.89 -6.50
CA GLY A 132 -6.41 4.03 -5.81
C GLY A 132 -5.37 5.01 -5.27
N GLU A 133 -4.21 4.55 -4.80
CA GLU A 133 -3.11 5.40 -4.32
C GLU A 133 -2.51 6.28 -5.43
N ASN A 134 -2.81 6.00 -6.69
CA ASN A 134 -2.48 6.84 -7.85
C ASN A 134 -3.19 8.20 -7.84
N TRP A 135 -4.25 8.38 -7.05
CA TRP A 135 -4.91 9.67 -6.78
C TRP A 135 -4.26 10.37 -5.58
N HIS A 136 -2.95 10.43 -5.56
CA HIS A 136 -2.14 10.77 -4.40
C HIS A 136 -2.29 12.23 -3.94
N ASN A 137 -2.42 13.17 -4.86
CA ASN A 137 -2.72 14.57 -4.51
C ASN A 137 -4.09 14.73 -3.84
N ASN A 138 -5.09 13.95 -4.28
CA ASN A 138 -6.41 13.95 -3.63
C ASN A 138 -6.31 13.40 -2.21
N ASN A 139 -5.55 12.29 -2.02
CA ASN A 139 -5.31 11.69 -0.71
C ASN A 139 -4.62 12.66 0.26
N HIS A 140 -3.60 13.36 -0.19
CA HIS A 140 -2.91 14.39 0.62
C HIS A 140 -3.81 15.58 0.96
N ARG A 141 -4.75 15.93 0.10
CA ARG A 141 -5.76 16.95 0.40
C ARG A 141 -6.78 16.50 1.43
N TYR A 142 -7.19 15.23 1.39
CA TYR A 142 -8.22 14.66 2.25
C TYR A 142 -7.70 13.44 3.04
N PRO A 143 -6.71 13.58 3.93
CA PRO A 143 -6.01 12.45 4.57
C PRO A 143 -6.87 11.61 5.51
N ARG A 144 -8.09 12.07 5.84
CA ARG A 144 -9.06 11.33 6.65
C ARG A 144 -10.13 10.61 5.81
N SER A 145 -10.05 10.74 4.51
CA SER A 145 -10.99 10.08 3.61
C SER A 145 -10.61 8.61 3.42
N ALA A 146 -11.61 7.74 3.40
CA ALA A 146 -11.43 6.34 3.02
C ALA A 146 -11.29 6.16 1.51
N SER A 147 -11.59 7.20 0.71
CA SER A 147 -11.44 7.20 -0.74
C SER A 147 -10.49 8.32 -1.17
N ALA A 148 -9.59 8.00 -2.07
CA ALA A 148 -8.76 8.98 -2.76
C ALA A 148 -9.45 9.57 -4.02
N SER A 149 -10.59 9.01 -4.44
CA SER A 149 -11.37 9.48 -5.58
C SER A 149 -12.16 10.75 -5.23
N CYS A 150 -11.98 11.79 -6.04
CA CYS A 150 -12.70 13.06 -5.95
C CYS A 150 -13.66 13.30 -7.13
N SER A 151 -13.60 12.47 -8.17
CA SER A 151 -14.46 12.53 -9.36
C SER A 151 -15.00 11.15 -9.71
N TRP A 152 -16.12 11.06 -10.42
CA TRP A 152 -16.79 9.81 -10.76
C TRP A 152 -15.95 8.87 -11.65
N TRP A 153 -15.02 9.41 -12.42
CA TRP A 153 -14.12 8.67 -13.32
C TRP A 153 -12.81 8.22 -12.65
N GLU A 154 -12.52 8.73 -11.47
CA GLU A 154 -11.34 8.37 -10.68
C GLU A 154 -11.62 7.04 -9.98
N VAL A 155 -11.23 5.94 -10.63
CA VAL A 155 -11.42 4.61 -10.06
C VAL A 155 -10.49 4.42 -8.87
N ASP A 156 -11.06 3.95 -7.75
CA ASP A 156 -10.37 3.64 -6.50
C ASP A 156 -10.75 2.21 -6.08
N GLY A 157 -9.90 1.26 -6.47
CA GLY A 157 -10.11 -0.17 -6.21
C GLY A 157 -10.01 -0.52 -4.73
N ILE A 158 -9.15 0.17 -3.97
CA ILE A 158 -9.01 0.00 -2.53
C ILE A 158 -10.32 0.39 -1.84
N TYR A 159 -10.86 1.57 -2.20
CA TYR A 159 -12.13 2.01 -1.65
C TYR A 159 -13.30 1.08 -2.01
N LEU A 160 -13.33 0.52 -3.23
CA LEU A 160 -14.34 -0.48 -3.60
C LEU A 160 -14.27 -1.71 -2.69
N GLY A 161 -13.06 -2.18 -2.36
CA GLY A 161 -12.84 -3.25 -1.39
C GLY A 161 -13.35 -2.88 0.01
N ILE A 162 -13.03 -1.67 0.50
CA ILE A 162 -13.51 -1.16 1.79
C ILE A 162 -15.04 -1.08 1.81
N ARG A 163 -15.68 -0.65 0.73
CA ARG A 163 -17.14 -0.63 0.58
C ARG A 163 -17.78 -2.01 0.63
N LEU A 164 -17.09 -3.03 0.11
CA LEU A 164 -17.54 -4.42 0.26
C LEU A 164 -17.51 -4.85 1.73
N LEU A 165 -16.42 -4.55 2.45
CA LEU A 165 -16.30 -4.82 3.88
C LEU A 165 -17.37 -4.08 4.69
N GLU A 166 -17.71 -2.83 4.32
CA GLU A 166 -18.79 -2.07 4.95
C GLU A 166 -20.14 -2.77 4.76
N LYS A 167 -20.45 -3.28 3.55
CA LYS A 167 -21.67 -4.06 3.29
C LYS A 167 -21.73 -5.35 4.10
N LEU A 168 -20.60 -5.93 4.44
CA LEU A 168 -20.50 -7.12 5.29
C LEU A 168 -20.54 -6.78 6.79
N GLY A 169 -20.65 -5.50 7.17
CA GLY A 169 -20.68 -5.05 8.57
C GLY A 169 -19.32 -5.13 9.28
N LEU A 170 -18.23 -5.31 8.54
CA LEU A 170 -16.86 -5.42 9.08
C LEU A 170 -16.18 -4.05 9.24
N VAL A 171 -16.67 -3.03 8.54
CA VAL A 171 -16.18 -1.64 8.60
C VAL A 171 -17.36 -0.69 8.62
N TRP A 172 -17.24 0.43 9.34
CA TRP A 172 -18.28 1.45 9.47
C TRP A 172 -17.69 2.86 9.55
N ASN A 173 -18.55 3.89 9.46
CA ASN A 173 -18.18 5.31 9.54
C ASN A 173 -17.17 5.75 8.46
N LEU A 174 -17.33 5.27 7.22
CA LEU A 174 -16.45 5.65 6.12
C LEU A 174 -16.63 7.14 5.76
N HIS A 175 -15.54 7.88 5.81
CA HIS A 175 -15.50 9.26 5.37
C HIS A 175 -15.14 9.32 3.88
N LYS A 176 -15.77 10.23 3.16
CA LYS A 176 -15.48 10.55 1.75
C LYS A 176 -14.94 11.97 1.62
N PRO A 177 -14.17 12.28 0.55
CA PRO A 177 -13.78 13.65 0.28
C PRO A 177 -15.03 14.52 0.10
N ARG A 178 -15.06 15.68 0.74
CA ARG A 178 -16.08 16.71 0.50
C ARG A 178 -15.53 17.67 -0.54
N VAL A 179 -15.62 17.30 -1.80
CA VAL A 179 -15.23 18.17 -2.92
C VAL A 179 -16.38 19.12 -3.17
N ALA A 180 -16.09 20.43 -3.17
CA ALA A 180 -17.07 21.42 -3.64
C ALA A 180 -17.41 21.13 -5.11
N PRO A 181 -18.68 21.30 -5.54
CA PRO A 181 -19.02 21.16 -6.95
C PRO A 181 -18.13 22.09 -7.78
N GLU A 182 -17.56 21.56 -8.85
CA GLU A 182 -16.83 22.35 -9.83
C GLU A 182 -17.86 23.28 -10.51
N ASN A 183 -17.67 24.61 -10.35
CA ASN A 183 -18.50 25.62 -11.00
C ASN A 183 -18.26 25.64 -12.52
#